data_b62ff7f0a267dcfd384024facdd9374c
#
_entry.id   b62ff7f0a267dcfd384024facdd9374c
#
_cell.length_a   1.000
_cell.length_b   1.000
_cell.length_c   1.000
_cell.angle_alpha   90.00
_cell.angle_beta   90.00
_cell.angle_gamma   90.00
#
_symmetry.space_group_name_H-M   'P 1'
#
loop_
_entity.id
_entity.type
_entity.pdbx_description
1 polymer ?
#
loop_
_entity_poly.entity_id
_entity_poly.type
_entity_poly.pdbx_seq_one_letter_code
_entity_poly.pdbx_strand_id
1 'polypeptide(L)'
;MANATRKQGEGMLRLRKDGRWEGRIVIGYDEKGDPKTKNVTARTQEECEKKLKALKEELGQAAQKIHSEMTFGEWIDYWYQSFCKPGLRDSTRTEYENAIYHHIIPSVGHIPLYKLTQNDLQQFYANLKKNGRLQYTDTCGKGVSDRMVRSCHAQCRASLEKAVSEGLISKNPSTGCKLPPKKGKEMKILSKNELGRFFVRAKEEGYYELFLLELSTGMRRGEIVGLKWSDFDEVDGLLRIARQVNRVNGQTVVQAPKTKSSVRTVVLPKYMTEILSEMKRDAVCDWMFPSPVNIGEPRNPSALYKRFQLLLERSGCKQVRFHDLRHTFATMALENGMNIKILSDMIGHSSAETTLNIYSHVTDTMRTQASVKIDRKIGGTNAEMPNTQINIAEQFEPYVPKIRKSGTGCLYQVNENLWEGSFYPKMPNGKRKKFNVYAKTKEECEQALAEMIAEKKAEIANEKAKMERV
;
A
#
# COMPACT_ATOMS: atom_id res chain seq x y z
N MET A 1 -24.75 -10.45 47.88
CA MET A 1 -23.43 -11.10 47.61
C MET A 1 -23.43 -11.55 46.17
N ALA A 2 -22.60 -10.95 45.33
CA ALA A 2 -22.52 -11.26 43.92
C ALA A 2 -21.96 -12.67 43.71
N ASN A 3 -22.68 -13.54 42.98
CA ASN A 3 -22.22 -14.85 42.57
C ASN A 3 -21.04 -14.67 41.62
N ALA A 4 -19.82 -14.93 42.08
CA ALA A 4 -18.64 -14.96 41.21
C ALA A 4 -18.82 -16.09 40.17
N THR A 5 -18.84 -15.73 38.90
CA THR A 5 -18.90 -16.66 37.76
C THR A 5 -17.63 -17.52 37.78
N ARG A 6 -17.77 -18.81 38.02
CA ARG A 6 -16.65 -19.76 38.11
C ARG A 6 -16.08 -20.08 36.73
N LYS A 7 -14.78 -20.22 36.65
CA LYS A 7 -14.09 -20.54 35.38
C LYS A 7 -14.39 -21.94 34.90
N GLN A 8 -14.47 -22.15 33.59
CA GLN A 8 -14.61 -23.47 32.97
C GLN A 8 -13.47 -24.38 33.43
N GLY A 9 -13.78 -25.63 33.83
CA GLY A 9 -12.80 -26.60 34.31
C GLY A 9 -12.57 -26.59 35.81
N GLU A 10 -13.12 -25.64 36.58
CA GLU A 10 -13.11 -25.71 38.04
C GLU A 10 -14.14 -26.73 38.52
N GLY A 11 -13.65 -27.75 39.23
CA GLY A 11 -14.51 -28.76 39.86
C GLY A 11 -15.05 -28.26 41.20
N MET A 12 -16.24 -28.72 41.58
CA MET A 12 -16.86 -28.44 42.87
C MET A 12 -17.21 -29.75 43.57
N LEU A 13 -16.94 -29.82 44.86
CA LEU A 13 -17.38 -30.91 45.75
C LEU A 13 -18.48 -30.38 46.66
N ARG A 14 -19.56 -31.15 46.81
CA ARG A 14 -20.61 -30.86 47.81
C ARG A 14 -21.15 -32.14 48.42
N LEU A 15 -21.56 -32.06 49.67
CA LEU A 15 -22.32 -33.11 50.32
C LEU A 15 -23.81 -32.95 49.95
N ARG A 16 -24.42 -34.00 49.42
CA ARG A 16 -25.84 -34.07 49.10
C ARG A 16 -26.67 -34.38 50.33
N LYS A 17 -27.95 -34.06 50.29
CA LYS A 17 -28.91 -34.38 51.36
C LYS A 17 -29.07 -35.85 51.65
N ASP A 18 -28.71 -36.70 50.67
CA ASP A 18 -28.75 -38.19 50.80
C ASP A 18 -27.45 -38.76 51.44
N GLY A 19 -26.57 -37.88 51.97
CA GLY A 19 -25.32 -38.30 52.62
C GLY A 19 -24.18 -38.68 51.68
N ARG A 20 -24.36 -38.54 50.35
CA ARG A 20 -23.31 -38.82 49.35
C ARG A 20 -22.59 -37.54 48.96
N TRP A 21 -21.29 -37.65 48.66
CA TRP A 21 -20.53 -36.61 48.05
C TRP A 21 -20.72 -36.55 46.55
N GLU A 22 -20.91 -35.34 46.02
CA GLU A 22 -21.03 -35.09 44.59
C GLU A 22 -19.92 -34.15 44.13
N GLY A 23 -19.15 -34.62 43.16
CA GLY A 23 -18.18 -33.80 42.42
C GLY A 23 -18.82 -33.35 41.08
N ARG A 24 -18.69 -32.09 40.74
CA ARG A 24 -19.29 -31.50 39.54
C ARG A 24 -18.27 -30.70 38.80
N ILE A 25 -18.19 -30.89 37.44
CA ILE A 25 -17.32 -30.12 36.53
C ILE A 25 -18.19 -29.45 35.49
N VAL A 26 -17.98 -28.14 35.21
CA VAL A 26 -18.60 -27.43 34.12
C VAL A 26 -17.85 -27.77 32.84
N ILE A 27 -18.55 -28.37 31.87
CA ILE A 27 -18.01 -28.77 30.56
C ILE A 27 -18.35 -27.79 29.40
N GLY A 28 -19.21 -26.82 29.67
CA GLY A 28 -19.64 -25.80 28.70
C GLY A 28 -20.86 -25.05 29.21
N TYR A 29 -21.43 -24.23 28.32
CA TYR A 29 -22.69 -23.50 28.57
C TYR A 29 -23.66 -23.82 27.42
N ASP A 30 -24.97 -23.78 27.72
CA ASP A 30 -26.00 -23.92 26.70
C ASP A 30 -26.27 -22.57 25.99
N GLU A 31 -27.21 -22.58 25.03
CA GLU A 31 -27.60 -21.37 24.27
C GLU A 31 -28.24 -20.28 25.14
N LYS A 32 -28.66 -20.61 26.35
CA LYS A 32 -29.22 -19.68 27.35
C LYS A 32 -28.20 -19.18 28.35
N GLY A 33 -26.94 -19.68 28.27
CA GLY A 33 -25.84 -19.32 29.17
C GLY A 33 -25.83 -20.15 30.46
N ASP A 34 -26.62 -21.22 30.56
CA ASP A 34 -26.62 -22.11 31.74
C ASP A 34 -25.48 -23.14 31.63
N PRO A 35 -24.79 -23.44 32.79
CA PRO A 35 -23.64 -24.32 32.77
C PRO A 35 -24.02 -25.81 32.54
N LYS A 36 -23.53 -26.40 31.46
CA LYS A 36 -23.56 -27.86 31.26
C LYS A 36 -22.53 -28.52 32.16
N THR A 37 -22.93 -29.47 32.96
CA THR A 37 -22.04 -30.12 33.93
C THR A 37 -22.01 -31.62 33.77
N LYS A 38 -20.84 -32.25 34.05
CA LYS A 38 -20.70 -33.69 34.35
C LYS A 38 -20.48 -33.87 35.83
N ASN A 39 -21.12 -34.91 36.42
CA ASN A 39 -21.12 -35.16 37.86
C ASN A 39 -20.58 -36.53 38.15
N VAL A 40 -19.87 -36.69 39.29
CA VAL A 40 -19.51 -37.98 39.90
C VAL A 40 -20.01 -37.98 41.31
N THR A 41 -20.38 -39.18 41.82
CA THR A 41 -20.85 -39.35 43.20
C THR A 41 -20.08 -40.45 43.88
N ALA A 42 -19.89 -40.31 45.21
CA ALA A 42 -19.24 -41.30 46.04
C ALA A 42 -19.79 -41.26 47.49
N ARG A 43 -19.51 -42.30 48.29
CA ARG A 43 -19.92 -42.36 49.69
C ARG A 43 -19.00 -41.56 50.60
N THR A 44 -17.71 -41.41 50.25
CA THR A 44 -16.73 -40.63 51.02
C THR A 44 -16.22 -39.46 50.18
N GLN A 45 -15.72 -38.40 50.84
CA GLN A 45 -15.15 -37.23 50.17
C GLN A 45 -13.92 -37.61 49.35
N GLU A 46 -13.02 -38.40 49.93
CA GLU A 46 -11.77 -38.81 49.25
C GLU A 46 -12.01 -39.64 47.97
N GLU A 47 -13.00 -40.54 48.02
CA GLU A 47 -13.40 -41.30 46.83
C GLU A 47 -14.01 -40.39 45.75
N CYS A 48 -14.80 -39.40 46.17
CA CYS A 48 -15.37 -38.43 45.24
C CYS A 48 -14.30 -37.55 44.59
N GLU A 49 -13.28 -37.13 45.36
CA GLU A 49 -12.15 -36.37 44.84
C GLU A 49 -11.32 -37.19 43.83
N LYS A 50 -11.06 -38.46 44.12
CA LYS A 50 -10.39 -39.34 43.17
C LYS A 50 -11.17 -39.53 41.87
N LYS A 51 -12.49 -39.76 41.96
CA LYS A 51 -13.37 -39.88 40.81
C LYS A 51 -13.46 -38.56 40.03
N LEU A 52 -13.48 -37.42 40.70
CA LEU A 52 -13.49 -36.10 40.09
C LEU A 52 -12.18 -35.81 39.37
N LYS A 53 -11.06 -36.20 39.93
CA LYS A 53 -9.74 -36.11 39.31
C LYS A 53 -9.63 -36.99 38.08
N ALA A 54 -10.07 -38.25 38.15
CA ALA A 54 -10.12 -39.16 37.01
C ALA A 54 -11.04 -38.63 35.88
N LEU A 55 -12.22 -38.08 36.22
CA LEU A 55 -13.10 -37.44 35.25
C LEU A 55 -12.46 -36.20 34.61
N LYS A 56 -11.70 -35.40 35.35
CA LYS A 56 -10.92 -34.29 34.80
C LYS A 56 -9.85 -34.75 33.81
N GLU A 57 -9.13 -35.84 34.16
CA GLU A 57 -8.12 -36.42 33.29
C GLU A 57 -8.73 -37.02 32.02
N GLU A 58 -9.86 -37.73 32.16
CA GLU A 58 -10.63 -38.29 31.03
C GLU A 58 -11.16 -37.19 30.07
N LEU A 59 -11.74 -36.13 30.61
CA LEU A 59 -12.20 -35.00 29.84
C LEU A 59 -11.04 -34.24 29.18
N GLY A 60 -9.92 -34.11 29.85
CA GLY A 60 -8.68 -33.57 29.32
C GLY A 60 -8.12 -34.40 28.17
N GLN A 61 -8.10 -35.74 28.35
CA GLN A 61 -7.67 -36.68 27.30
C GLN A 61 -8.64 -36.72 26.11
N ALA A 62 -9.96 -36.69 26.36
CA ALA A 62 -10.95 -36.65 25.31
C ALA A 62 -10.87 -35.34 24.52
N ALA A 63 -10.70 -34.20 25.19
CA ALA A 63 -10.48 -32.91 24.51
C ALA A 63 -9.14 -32.93 23.73
N GLN A 64 -8.07 -33.49 24.31
CA GLN A 64 -6.79 -33.68 23.62
C GLN A 64 -6.93 -34.62 22.41
N LYS A 65 -7.76 -35.66 22.46
CA LYS A 65 -7.91 -36.61 21.37
C LYS A 65 -8.70 -36.01 20.18
N ILE A 66 -9.70 -35.20 20.44
CA ILE A 66 -10.45 -34.48 19.40
C ILE A 66 -9.57 -33.37 18.80
N HIS A 67 -8.74 -32.71 19.59
CA HIS A 67 -7.80 -31.68 19.14
C HIS A 67 -6.47 -32.24 18.62
N SER A 68 -6.15 -33.52 18.91
CA SER A 68 -4.89 -34.15 18.48
C SER A 68 -4.81 -34.45 16.98
N GLU A 69 -5.93 -34.40 16.27
CA GLU A 69 -5.98 -34.66 14.82
C GLU A 69 -6.00 -33.38 13.98
N MET A 70 -6.38 -32.21 14.57
CA MET A 70 -6.45 -30.96 13.85
C MET A 70 -5.06 -30.49 13.42
N THR A 71 -4.89 -30.24 12.15
CA THR A 71 -3.66 -29.67 11.58
C THR A 71 -3.58 -28.15 11.81
N PHE A 72 -2.38 -27.60 11.74
CA PHE A 72 -2.22 -26.14 11.80
C PHE A 72 -2.90 -25.41 10.64
N GLY A 73 -2.96 -26.04 9.45
CA GLY A 73 -3.66 -25.51 8.29
C GLY A 73 -5.17 -25.37 8.50
N GLU A 74 -5.82 -26.41 9.05
CA GLU A 74 -7.24 -26.38 9.42
C GLU A 74 -7.54 -25.33 10.48
N TRP A 75 -6.68 -25.24 11.50
CA TRP A 75 -6.81 -24.25 12.57
C TRP A 75 -6.69 -22.81 12.06
N ILE A 76 -5.64 -22.49 11.27
CA ILE A 76 -5.42 -21.12 10.80
C ILE A 76 -6.48 -20.67 9.81
N ASP A 77 -7.02 -21.60 9.00
CA ASP A 77 -8.16 -21.29 8.13
C ASP A 77 -9.41 -21.00 8.96
N TYR A 78 -9.76 -21.88 9.91
CA TYR A 78 -10.90 -21.65 10.82
C TYR A 78 -10.74 -20.31 11.56
N TRP A 79 -9.56 -20.04 12.12
CA TRP A 79 -9.27 -18.77 12.78
C TRP A 79 -9.46 -17.58 11.87
N TYR A 80 -8.98 -17.66 10.63
CA TYR A 80 -9.14 -16.58 9.67
C TYR A 80 -10.60 -16.36 9.30
N GLN A 81 -11.32 -17.39 8.92
CA GLN A 81 -12.71 -17.29 8.47
C GLN A 81 -13.64 -16.80 9.60
N SER A 82 -13.47 -17.34 10.82
CA SER A 82 -14.38 -17.12 11.94
C SER A 82 -14.08 -15.85 12.73
N PHE A 83 -12.79 -15.54 12.97
CA PHE A 83 -12.40 -14.45 13.88
C PHE A 83 -11.86 -13.20 13.17
N CYS A 84 -11.28 -13.35 11.97
CA CYS A 84 -10.61 -12.23 11.31
C CYS A 84 -11.41 -11.65 10.14
N LYS A 85 -11.80 -12.49 9.21
CA LYS A 85 -12.40 -12.09 7.93
C LYS A 85 -13.61 -11.17 8.05
N PRO A 86 -14.57 -11.36 8.98
CA PRO A 86 -15.74 -10.50 9.10
C PRO A 86 -15.40 -9.03 9.40
N GLY A 87 -14.34 -8.79 10.18
CA GLY A 87 -13.91 -7.44 10.58
C GLY A 87 -12.88 -6.78 9.65
N LEU A 88 -12.36 -7.51 8.65
CA LEU A 88 -11.29 -7.02 7.80
C LEU A 88 -11.83 -6.36 6.53
N ARG A 89 -11.14 -5.28 6.11
CA ARG A 89 -11.36 -4.66 4.78
C ARG A 89 -10.78 -5.55 3.68
N ASP A 90 -11.34 -5.45 2.46
CA ASP A 90 -10.97 -6.30 1.32
C ASP A 90 -9.47 -6.31 1.02
N SER A 91 -8.80 -5.15 1.06
CA SER A 91 -7.34 -5.08 0.86
C SER A 91 -6.55 -5.84 1.92
N THR A 92 -7.01 -5.84 3.16
CA THR A 92 -6.38 -6.58 4.25
C THR A 92 -6.72 -8.07 4.16
N ARG A 93 -7.95 -8.42 3.75
CA ARG A 93 -8.32 -9.80 3.46
C ARG A 93 -7.39 -10.41 2.43
N THR A 94 -7.16 -9.72 1.31
CA THR A 94 -6.23 -10.18 0.26
C THR A 94 -4.80 -10.39 0.79
N GLU A 95 -4.30 -9.50 1.69
CA GLU A 95 -2.98 -9.69 2.32
C GLU A 95 -2.94 -10.93 3.23
N TYR A 96 -4.00 -11.17 4.02
CA TYR A 96 -4.14 -12.35 4.89
C TYR A 96 -4.25 -13.62 4.06
N GLU A 97 -5.14 -13.64 3.07
CA GLU A 97 -5.36 -14.78 2.20
C GLU A 97 -4.10 -15.15 1.43
N ASN A 98 -3.37 -14.17 0.92
CA ASN A 98 -2.09 -14.42 0.26
C ASN A 98 -1.07 -15.07 1.21
N ALA A 99 -0.94 -14.59 2.45
CA ALA A 99 -0.01 -15.16 3.40
C ALA A 99 -0.46 -16.56 3.87
N ILE A 100 -1.73 -16.76 4.18
CA ILE A 100 -2.27 -18.01 4.70
C ILE A 100 -2.27 -19.10 3.63
N TYR A 101 -2.94 -18.86 2.50
CA TYR A 101 -3.19 -19.91 1.51
C TYR A 101 -2.02 -20.15 0.55
N HIS A 102 -1.19 -19.16 0.30
CA HIS A 102 -0.08 -19.32 -0.62
C HIS A 102 1.27 -19.59 0.06
N HIS A 103 1.40 -19.30 1.35
CA HIS A 103 2.68 -19.46 2.04
C HIS A 103 2.59 -20.35 3.30
N ILE A 104 1.66 -20.08 4.23
CA ILE A 104 1.61 -20.76 5.52
C ILE A 104 1.10 -22.20 5.35
N ILE A 105 -0.12 -22.37 4.82
CA ILE A 105 -0.76 -23.68 4.67
C ILE A 105 0.09 -24.63 3.81
N PRO A 106 0.61 -24.24 2.64
CA PRO A 106 1.42 -25.16 1.83
C PRO A 106 2.73 -25.59 2.49
N SER A 107 3.27 -24.78 3.41
CA SER A 107 4.59 -25.04 4.02
C SER A 107 4.51 -25.79 5.34
N VAL A 108 3.63 -25.38 6.25
CA VAL A 108 3.55 -25.91 7.62
C VAL A 108 2.13 -26.32 8.02
N GLY A 109 1.15 -26.13 7.13
CA GLY A 109 -0.27 -26.44 7.42
C GLY A 109 -0.56 -27.93 7.66
N HIS A 110 0.24 -28.83 7.10
CA HIS A 110 0.11 -30.28 7.27
C HIS A 110 0.52 -30.79 8.67
N ILE A 111 1.22 -29.97 9.44
CA ILE A 111 1.72 -30.36 10.77
C ILE A 111 0.54 -30.35 11.76
N PRO A 112 0.32 -31.44 12.56
CA PRO A 112 -0.65 -31.41 13.63
C PRO A 112 -0.39 -30.27 14.61
N LEU A 113 -1.44 -29.54 14.99
CA LEU A 113 -1.32 -28.28 15.76
C LEU A 113 -0.51 -28.47 17.05
N TYR A 114 -0.71 -29.59 17.75
CA TYR A 114 -0.01 -29.90 19.00
C TYR A 114 1.47 -30.29 18.80
N LYS A 115 1.88 -30.69 17.57
CA LYS A 115 3.27 -31.04 17.23
C LYS A 115 4.05 -29.89 16.65
N LEU A 116 3.38 -28.80 16.28
CA LEU A 116 4.04 -27.66 15.69
C LEU A 116 5.06 -27.04 16.65
N THR A 117 6.31 -26.97 16.23
CA THR A 117 7.42 -26.47 17.06
C THR A 117 7.90 -25.09 16.59
N GLN A 118 8.65 -24.42 17.45
CA GLN A 118 9.35 -23.18 17.10
C GLN A 118 10.33 -23.40 15.93
N ASN A 119 10.98 -24.57 15.88
CA ASN A 119 11.94 -24.90 14.84
C ASN A 119 11.26 -25.01 13.47
N ASP A 120 10.07 -25.61 13.38
CA ASP A 120 9.30 -25.73 12.14
C ASP A 120 8.96 -24.34 11.58
N LEU A 121 8.50 -23.44 12.45
CA LEU A 121 8.21 -22.05 12.07
C LEU A 121 9.49 -21.29 11.66
N GLN A 122 10.60 -21.50 12.37
CA GLN A 122 11.87 -20.86 12.06
C GLN A 122 12.42 -21.32 10.69
N GLN A 123 12.32 -22.62 10.39
CA GLN A 123 12.69 -23.18 9.07
C GLN A 123 11.77 -22.64 7.97
N PHE A 124 10.47 -22.57 8.24
CA PHE A 124 9.51 -21.96 7.33
C PHE A 124 9.90 -20.51 6.97
N TYR A 125 10.21 -19.66 7.96
CA TYR A 125 10.62 -18.26 7.69
C TYR A 125 11.95 -18.19 6.94
N ALA A 126 12.88 -19.07 7.23
CA ALA A 126 14.15 -19.16 6.49
C ALA A 126 13.94 -19.59 5.03
N ASN A 127 13.06 -20.56 4.79
CA ASN A 127 12.72 -20.99 3.44
C ASN A 127 11.96 -19.91 2.64
N LEU A 128 11.01 -19.22 3.26
CA LEU A 128 10.35 -18.07 2.64
C LEU A 128 11.35 -17.05 2.13
N LYS A 129 12.40 -16.78 2.93
CA LYS A 129 13.44 -15.83 2.55
C LYS A 129 14.30 -16.30 1.37
N LYS A 130 14.48 -17.60 1.20
CA LYS A 130 15.29 -18.20 0.14
C LYS A 130 14.48 -18.48 -1.13
N ASN A 131 13.31 -19.10 -0.99
CA ASN A 131 12.55 -19.71 -2.08
C ASN A 131 11.03 -19.42 -2.05
N GLY A 132 10.57 -18.49 -1.20
CA GLY A 132 9.14 -18.28 -0.97
C GLY A 132 8.40 -17.52 -2.08
N ARG A 133 9.07 -17.04 -3.11
CA ARG A 133 8.44 -16.27 -4.19
C ARG A 133 7.78 -17.21 -5.20
N LEU A 134 6.50 -16.96 -5.48
CA LEU A 134 5.68 -17.80 -6.37
C LEU A 134 5.60 -17.23 -7.81
N GLN A 135 5.81 -15.93 -7.99
CA GLN A 135 5.73 -15.26 -9.29
C GLN A 135 6.91 -14.29 -9.47
N TYR A 136 7.28 -14.03 -10.73
CA TYR A 136 8.37 -13.11 -11.07
C TYR A 136 9.73 -13.50 -10.47
N THR A 137 10.00 -14.80 -10.38
CA THR A 137 11.25 -15.34 -9.82
C THR A 137 12.47 -14.89 -10.61
N ASP A 138 12.35 -14.77 -11.93
CA ASP A 138 13.45 -14.43 -12.85
C ASP A 138 13.87 -12.95 -12.70
N THR A 139 12.91 -12.06 -12.46
CA THR A 139 13.17 -10.62 -12.34
C THR A 139 13.43 -10.15 -10.92
N CYS A 140 12.85 -10.82 -9.92
CA CYS A 140 12.88 -10.39 -8.52
C CYS A 140 13.60 -11.36 -7.57
N GLY A 141 14.14 -12.49 -8.10
CA GLY A 141 14.75 -13.55 -7.32
C GLY A 141 13.74 -14.45 -6.60
N LYS A 142 14.20 -15.60 -6.10
CA LYS A 142 13.34 -16.66 -5.53
C LYS A 142 12.80 -16.36 -4.13
N GLY A 143 13.42 -15.44 -3.38
CA GLY A 143 13.01 -15.12 -2.01
C GLY A 143 11.92 -14.06 -1.93
N VAL A 144 11.10 -14.09 -0.87
CA VAL A 144 10.14 -13.02 -0.58
C VAL A 144 10.78 -11.88 0.22
N SER A 145 10.10 -10.74 0.28
CA SER A 145 10.54 -9.58 1.07
C SER A 145 10.49 -9.84 2.57
N ASP A 146 11.34 -9.14 3.34
CA ASP A 146 11.32 -9.19 4.81
C ASP A 146 9.94 -8.82 5.38
N ARG A 147 9.21 -7.94 4.71
CA ARG A 147 7.82 -7.60 5.08
C ARG A 147 6.89 -8.81 4.96
N MET A 148 6.99 -9.61 3.90
CA MET A 148 6.14 -10.80 3.73
C MET A 148 6.44 -11.84 4.80
N VAL A 149 7.72 -12.12 5.10
CA VAL A 149 8.10 -13.02 6.20
C VAL A 149 7.49 -12.56 7.52
N ARG A 150 7.56 -11.25 7.82
CA ARG A 150 6.95 -10.68 9.03
C ARG A 150 5.43 -10.75 9.04
N SER A 151 4.79 -10.60 7.87
CA SER A 151 3.34 -10.74 7.72
C SER A 151 2.91 -12.18 8.01
N CYS A 152 3.58 -13.18 7.45
CA CYS A 152 3.32 -14.58 7.75
C CYS A 152 3.52 -14.88 9.25
N HIS A 153 4.62 -14.38 9.85
CA HIS A 153 4.84 -14.55 11.30
C HIS A 153 3.72 -13.91 12.13
N ALA A 154 3.28 -12.70 11.80
CA ALA A 154 2.23 -12.01 12.53
C ALA A 154 0.93 -12.81 12.54
N GLN A 155 0.58 -13.44 11.43
CA GLN A 155 -0.62 -14.27 11.31
C GLN A 155 -0.46 -15.62 12.03
N CYS A 156 0.69 -16.30 11.88
CA CYS A 156 1.00 -17.49 12.68
C CYS A 156 0.91 -17.17 14.17
N ARG A 157 1.51 -16.07 14.62
CA ARG A 157 1.51 -15.68 16.03
C ARG A 157 0.10 -15.41 16.55
N ALA A 158 -0.70 -14.64 15.81
CA ALA A 158 -2.06 -14.30 16.24
C ALA A 158 -2.99 -15.52 16.27
N SER A 159 -2.91 -16.40 15.27
CA SER A 159 -3.71 -17.63 15.24
C SER A 159 -3.31 -18.61 16.34
N LEU A 160 -2.00 -18.75 16.60
CA LEU A 160 -1.49 -19.63 17.65
C LEU A 160 -1.74 -19.06 19.05
N GLU A 161 -1.74 -17.74 19.24
CA GLU A 161 -2.16 -17.12 20.50
C GLU A 161 -3.63 -17.40 20.79
N LYS A 162 -4.47 -17.32 19.74
CA LYS A 162 -5.87 -17.72 19.86
C LYS A 162 -6.02 -19.21 20.19
N ALA A 163 -5.20 -20.08 19.60
CA ALA A 163 -5.17 -21.52 19.93
C ALA A 163 -4.81 -21.77 21.40
N VAL A 164 -3.86 -21.01 21.95
CA VAL A 164 -3.55 -21.07 23.40
C VAL A 164 -4.74 -20.61 24.23
N SER A 165 -5.40 -19.51 23.85
CA SER A 165 -6.57 -19.00 24.59
C SER A 165 -7.78 -19.93 24.55
N GLU A 166 -7.92 -20.74 23.50
CA GLU A 166 -8.95 -21.80 23.36
C GLU A 166 -8.53 -23.12 24.02
N GLY A 167 -7.31 -23.21 24.58
CA GLY A 167 -6.81 -24.41 25.24
C GLY A 167 -6.39 -25.56 24.31
N LEU A 168 -6.23 -25.28 23.00
CA LEU A 168 -5.83 -26.27 21.99
C LEU A 168 -4.35 -26.64 22.10
N ILE A 169 -3.52 -25.69 22.51
CA ILE A 169 -2.09 -25.84 22.75
C ILE A 169 -1.71 -25.12 24.04
N SER A 170 -0.68 -25.62 24.74
CA SER A 170 -0.27 -25.07 26.02
C SER A 170 0.58 -23.81 25.93
N LYS A 171 1.27 -23.59 24.81
CA LYS A 171 2.14 -22.43 24.55
C LYS A 171 2.18 -22.11 23.07
N ASN A 172 2.43 -20.85 22.76
CA ASN A 172 2.56 -20.39 21.38
C ASN A 172 3.97 -20.70 20.83
N PRO A 173 4.13 -21.62 19.86
CA PRO A 173 5.43 -22.00 19.31
C PRO A 173 6.09 -20.90 18.47
N SER A 174 5.36 -19.86 18.06
CA SER A 174 5.95 -18.74 17.32
C SER A 174 6.76 -17.79 18.23
N THR A 175 6.62 -17.93 19.54
CA THR A 175 7.34 -17.09 20.50
C THR A 175 8.84 -17.39 20.45
N GLY A 176 9.67 -16.34 20.35
CA GLY A 176 11.13 -16.47 20.26
C GLY A 176 11.68 -16.74 18.86
N CYS A 177 10.84 -16.85 17.82
CA CYS A 177 11.34 -16.93 16.44
C CYS A 177 12.11 -15.67 16.04
N LYS A 178 13.26 -15.87 15.40
CA LYS A 178 14.09 -14.78 14.86
C LYS A 178 13.55 -14.34 13.50
N LEU A 179 13.29 -13.06 13.37
CA LEU A 179 12.77 -12.46 12.14
C LEU A 179 13.83 -11.58 11.46
N PRO A 180 13.74 -11.41 10.13
CA PRO A 180 14.59 -10.44 9.43
C PRO A 180 14.48 -9.05 10.06
N PRO A 181 15.55 -8.23 10.08
CA PRO A 181 15.50 -6.89 10.65
C PRO A 181 14.49 -6.00 9.94
N LYS A 182 13.83 -5.11 10.67
CA LYS A 182 12.95 -4.09 10.10
C LYS A 182 13.83 -2.97 9.54
N LYS A 183 14.29 -3.11 8.30
CA LYS A 183 15.02 -2.04 7.63
C LYS A 183 14.04 -0.94 7.24
N GLY A 184 14.23 0.26 7.77
CA GLY A 184 13.59 1.47 7.26
C GLY A 184 14.07 1.69 5.81
N LYS A 185 13.16 1.94 4.88
CA LYS A 185 13.58 2.44 3.56
C LYS A 185 13.85 3.92 3.70
N GLU A 186 15.01 4.34 3.26
CA GLU A 186 15.35 5.74 3.14
C GLU A 186 14.30 6.46 2.26
N MET A 187 13.84 7.61 2.73
CA MET A 187 12.91 8.44 1.99
C MET A 187 13.66 9.17 0.88
N LYS A 188 13.19 9.01 -0.34
CA LYS A 188 13.75 9.70 -1.50
C LYS A 188 12.83 10.87 -1.84
N ILE A 189 13.29 12.08 -1.65
CA ILE A 189 12.58 13.31 -2.04
C ILE A 189 13.15 13.85 -3.36
N LEU A 190 12.30 14.44 -4.19
CA LEU A 190 12.77 15.14 -5.40
C LEU A 190 13.37 16.49 -5.02
N SER A 191 14.51 16.82 -5.60
CA SER A 191 15.12 18.15 -5.48
C SER A 191 14.34 19.19 -6.30
N LYS A 192 14.55 20.47 -6.03
CA LYS A 192 13.90 21.57 -6.78
C LYS A 192 14.14 21.48 -8.29
N ASN A 193 15.37 21.17 -8.70
CA ASN A 193 15.72 21.02 -10.12
C ASN A 193 15.02 19.81 -10.75
N GLU A 194 14.90 18.69 -10.03
CA GLU A 194 14.15 17.51 -10.50
C GLU A 194 12.65 17.81 -10.62
N LEU A 195 12.08 18.52 -9.64
CA LEU A 195 10.67 18.96 -9.70
C LEU A 195 10.41 19.86 -10.92
N GLY A 196 11.33 20.80 -11.21
CA GLY A 196 11.22 21.65 -12.39
C GLY A 196 11.15 20.82 -13.68
N ARG A 197 12.11 19.90 -13.91
CA ARG A 197 12.10 19.03 -15.09
C ARG A 197 10.87 18.12 -15.14
N PHE A 198 10.47 17.60 -13.99
CA PHE A 198 9.29 16.77 -13.86
C PHE A 198 8.01 17.52 -14.28
N PHE A 199 7.82 18.75 -13.81
CA PHE A 199 6.64 19.56 -14.14
C PHE A 199 6.57 19.95 -15.61
N VAL A 200 7.70 20.28 -16.23
CA VAL A 200 7.74 20.52 -17.68
C VAL A 200 7.21 19.29 -18.42
N ARG A 201 7.72 18.12 -18.05
CA ARG A 201 7.27 16.87 -18.70
C ARG A 201 5.82 16.51 -18.37
N ALA A 202 5.39 16.73 -17.15
CA ALA A 202 4.01 16.50 -16.73
C ALA A 202 3.04 17.40 -17.51
N LYS A 203 3.42 18.64 -17.80
CA LYS A 203 2.62 19.59 -18.60
C LYS A 203 2.49 19.11 -20.06
N GLU A 204 3.59 18.68 -20.66
CA GLU A 204 3.58 18.15 -22.03
C GLU A 204 2.69 16.90 -22.19
N GLU A 205 2.55 16.10 -21.14
CA GLU A 205 1.77 14.86 -21.15
C GLU A 205 0.36 15.01 -20.53
N GLY A 206 -0.06 16.22 -20.12
CA GLY A 206 -1.39 16.51 -19.57
C GLY A 206 -1.62 15.96 -18.15
N TYR A 207 -0.58 16.01 -17.31
CA TYR A 207 -0.61 15.57 -15.91
C TYR A 207 -0.17 16.66 -14.92
N TYR A 208 0.05 17.88 -15.41
CA TYR A 208 0.59 18.98 -14.62
C TYR A 208 -0.29 19.30 -13.42
N GLU A 209 -1.57 19.54 -13.64
CA GLU A 209 -2.53 19.96 -12.63
C GLU A 209 -2.69 18.90 -11.54
N LEU A 210 -2.70 17.62 -11.93
CA LEU A 210 -2.80 16.50 -10.99
C LEU A 210 -1.59 16.46 -10.04
N PHE A 211 -0.37 16.54 -10.58
CA PHE A 211 0.84 16.48 -9.76
C PHE A 211 1.10 17.78 -9.01
N LEU A 212 0.68 18.91 -9.55
CA LEU A 212 0.75 20.19 -8.85
C LEU A 212 -0.18 20.19 -7.63
N LEU A 213 -1.41 19.70 -7.77
CA LEU A 213 -2.34 19.55 -6.66
C LEU A 213 -1.79 18.60 -5.59
N GLU A 214 -1.20 17.47 -6.00
CA GLU A 214 -0.57 16.52 -5.08
C GLU A 214 0.57 17.18 -4.29
N LEU A 215 1.47 17.89 -4.96
CA LEU A 215 2.60 18.60 -4.34
C LEU A 215 2.21 19.88 -3.60
N SER A 216 0.96 20.35 -3.74
CA SER A 216 0.42 21.47 -2.95
C SER A 216 -0.32 21.01 -1.70
N THR A 217 -0.73 19.75 -1.62
CA THR A 217 -1.61 19.24 -0.57
C THR A 217 -1.10 17.99 0.12
N GLY A 218 -0.14 17.29 -0.47
CA GLY A 218 0.41 16.03 0.05
C GLY A 218 -0.62 14.90 0.16
N MET A 219 -1.63 14.85 -0.70
CA MET A 219 -2.66 13.81 -0.70
C MET A 219 -2.08 12.43 -1.02
N ARG A 220 -2.78 11.38 -0.58
CA ARG A 220 -2.45 10.02 -1.02
C ARG A 220 -2.93 9.79 -2.45
N ARG A 221 -2.22 8.94 -3.21
CA ARG A 221 -2.59 8.61 -4.60
C ARG A 221 -4.07 8.25 -4.77
N GLY A 222 -4.62 7.45 -3.87
CA GLY A 222 -6.03 7.07 -3.94
C GLY A 222 -7.00 8.19 -3.60
N GLU A 223 -6.58 9.17 -2.81
CA GLU A 223 -7.37 10.35 -2.47
C GLU A 223 -7.48 11.28 -3.68
N ILE A 224 -6.34 11.59 -4.33
CA ILE A 224 -6.32 12.51 -5.47
C ILE A 224 -7.13 12.01 -6.66
N VAL A 225 -7.06 10.72 -7.00
CA VAL A 225 -7.88 10.16 -8.08
C VAL A 225 -9.34 9.93 -7.67
N GLY A 226 -9.67 10.09 -6.40
CA GLY A 226 -11.01 10.02 -5.85
C GLY A 226 -11.73 11.38 -5.74
N LEU A 227 -11.10 12.48 -6.14
CA LEU A 227 -11.68 13.80 -6.08
C LEU A 227 -12.79 14.00 -7.10
N LYS A 228 -13.87 14.66 -6.66
CA LYS A 228 -14.97 15.12 -7.51
C LYS A 228 -15.06 16.64 -7.49
N TRP A 229 -15.65 17.23 -8.50
CA TRP A 229 -15.90 18.68 -8.53
C TRP A 229 -16.80 19.15 -7.39
N SER A 230 -17.69 18.29 -6.88
CA SER A 230 -18.50 18.57 -5.67
C SER A 230 -17.71 18.66 -4.38
N ASP A 231 -16.43 18.26 -4.37
CA ASP A 231 -15.54 18.39 -3.21
C ASP A 231 -14.81 19.72 -3.17
N PHE A 232 -14.87 20.51 -4.27
CA PHE A 232 -14.15 21.76 -4.43
C PHE A 232 -15.09 22.96 -4.27
N ASP A 233 -14.81 23.74 -3.25
CA ASP A 233 -15.41 25.07 -3.05
C ASP A 233 -14.50 26.12 -3.67
N GLU A 234 -14.96 26.70 -4.77
CA GLU A 234 -14.24 27.68 -5.54
C GLU A 234 -14.15 29.06 -4.86
N VAL A 235 -15.16 29.40 -4.05
CA VAL A 235 -15.26 30.71 -3.39
C VAL A 235 -14.25 30.79 -2.25
N ASP A 236 -14.25 29.79 -1.40
CA ASP A 236 -13.39 29.75 -0.21
C ASP A 236 -12.05 29.05 -0.46
N GLY A 237 -11.82 28.51 -1.66
CA GLY A 237 -10.60 27.76 -2.00
C GLY A 237 -10.45 26.49 -1.18
N LEU A 238 -11.54 25.82 -0.83
CA LEU A 238 -11.53 24.64 0.02
C LEU A 238 -11.65 23.36 -0.81
N LEU A 239 -10.87 22.35 -0.45
CA LEU A 239 -10.94 21.03 -1.06
C LEU A 239 -11.18 19.96 -0.01
N ARG A 240 -12.33 19.27 -0.11
CA ARG A 240 -12.72 18.20 0.81
C ARG A 240 -12.24 16.86 0.32
N ILE A 241 -11.48 16.14 1.14
CA ILE A 241 -11.00 14.78 0.87
C ILE A 241 -11.92 13.82 1.60
N ALA A 242 -12.91 13.26 0.90
CA ALA A 242 -13.98 12.44 1.49
C ALA A 242 -13.93 10.97 1.06
N ARG A 243 -13.17 10.62 0.05
CA ARG A 243 -13.08 9.27 -0.53
C ARG A 243 -11.69 8.93 -1.01
N GLN A 244 -11.46 7.63 -1.25
CA GLN A 244 -10.25 7.12 -1.89
C GLN A 244 -10.61 6.07 -2.92
N VAL A 245 -9.81 5.97 -3.96
CA VAL A 245 -9.91 4.95 -5.00
C VAL A 245 -8.79 3.94 -4.82
N ASN A 246 -9.14 2.68 -4.74
CA ASN A 246 -8.21 1.56 -4.61
C ASN A 246 -8.41 0.57 -5.75
N ARG A 247 -7.44 -0.32 -5.95
CA ARG A 247 -7.59 -1.49 -6.80
C ARG A 247 -7.71 -2.73 -5.93
N VAL A 248 -8.83 -3.44 -6.05
CA VAL A 248 -9.12 -4.68 -5.33
C VAL A 248 -9.50 -5.74 -6.36
N ASN A 249 -8.82 -6.88 -6.35
CA ASN A 249 -9.07 -7.99 -7.29
C ASN A 249 -9.14 -7.55 -8.76
N GLY A 250 -8.26 -6.63 -9.16
CA GLY A 250 -8.20 -6.13 -10.53
C GLY A 250 -9.22 -5.03 -10.87
N GLN A 251 -10.17 -4.73 -10.00
CA GLN A 251 -11.21 -3.71 -10.20
C GLN A 251 -10.85 -2.39 -9.47
N THR A 252 -11.30 -1.28 -10.03
CA THR A 252 -11.21 0.04 -9.40
C THR A 252 -12.41 0.21 -8.46
N VAL A 253 -12.15 0.38 -7.17
CA VAL A 253 -13.19 0.49 -6.12
C VAL A 253 -13.07 1.82 -5.42
N VAL A 254 -14.18 2.54 -5.31
CA VAL A 254 -14.32 3.78 -4.56
C VAL A 254 -14.74 3.45 -3.14
N GLN A 255 -13.98 3.90 -2.15
CA GLN A 255 -14.23 3.60 -0.74
C GLN A 255 -14.10 4.85 0.13
N ALA A 256 -14.78 4.84 1.27
CA ALA A 256 -14.50 5.82 2.33
C ALA A 256 -13.05 5.66 2.85
N PRO A 257 -12.42 6.74 3.34
CA PRO A 257 -11.08 6.67 3.93
C PRO A 257 -11.00 5.70 5.11
N LYS A 258 -9.78 5.24 5.44
CA LYS A 258 -9.57 4.24 6.51
C LYS A 258 -9.96 4.72 7.90
N THR A 259 -9.76 5.99 8.19
CA THR A 259 -9.99 6.60 9.51
C THR A 259 -10.82 7.87 9.37
N LYS A 260 -11.51 8.26 10.44
CA LYS A 260 -12.23 9.55 10.49
C LYS A 260 -11.30 10.73 10.23
N SER A 261 -10.06 10.69 10.71
CA SER A 261 -9.02 11.71 10.49
C SER A 261 -8.54 11.81 9.04
N SER A 262 -8.83 10.82 8.21
CA SER A 262 -8.53 10.88 6.77
C SER A 262 -9.55 11.69 5.98
N VAL A 263 -10.77 11.88 6.51
CA VAL A 263 -11.74 12.85 5.98
C VAL A 263 -11.34 14.22 6.51
N ARG A 264 -10.92 15.09 5.62
CA ARG A 264 -10.41 16.42 5.98
C ARG A 264 -10.68 17.41 4.85
N THR A 265 -10.67 18.69 5.20
CA THR A 265 -10.70 19.78 4.24
C THR A 265 -9.35 20.48 4.23
N VAL A 266 -8.82 20.74 3.06
CA VAL A 266 -7.56 21.43 2.86
C VAL A 266 -7.86 22.78 2.21
N VAL A 267 -7.23 23.85 2.73
CA VAL A 267 -7.24 25.17 2.10
C VAL A 267 -6.20 25.16 0.98
N LEU A 268 -6.62 25.47 -0.23
CA LEU A 268 -5.75 25.51 -1.39
C LEU A 268 -5.03 26.86 -1.50
N PRO A 269 -3.79 26.89 -1.97
CA PRO A 269 -3.15 28.12 -2.41
C PRO A 269 -3.96 28.78 -3.54
N LYS A 270 -3.97 30.11 -3.60
CA LYS A 270 -4.75 30.88 -4.58
C LYS A 270 -4.53 30.44 -6.03
N TYR A 271 -3.26 30.26 -6.42
CA TYR A 271 -2.92 29.80 -7.76
C TYR A 271 -3.54 28.43 -8.10
N MET A 272 -3.66 27.54 -7.10
CA MET A 272 -4.26 26.22 -7.31
C MET A 272 -5.78 26.31 -7.41
N THR A 273 -6.40 27.20 -6.65
CA THR A 273 -7.83 27.50 -6.74
C THR A 273 -8.17 28.01 -8.16
N GLU A 274 -7.40 28.96 -8.68
CA GLU A 274 -7.57 29.50 -10.02
C GLU A 274 -7.46 28.40 -11.11
N ILE A 275 -6.44 27.56 -11.03
CA ILE A 275 -6.26 26.43 -11.97
C ILE A 275 -7.44 25.46 -11.91
N LEU A 276 -7.88 25.07 -10.71
CA LEU A 276 -9.01 24.15 -10.56
C LEU A 276 -10.33 24.79 -11.02
N SER A 277 -10.53 26.10 -10.85
CA SER A 277 -11.69 26.82 -11.34
C SER A 277 -11.74 26.82 -12.88
N GLU A 278 -10.59 26.98 -13.54
CA GLU A 278 -10.50 26.84 -14.99
C GLU A 278 -10.83 25.42 -15.44
N MET A 279 -10.22 24.42 -14.83
CA MET A 279 -10.51 23.02 -15.15
C MET A 279 -11.97 22.64 -14.91
N LYS A 280 -12.62 23.22 -13.90
CA LYS A 280 -14.03 22.95 -13.56
C LYS A 280 -14.97 23.48 -14.63
N ARG A 281 -14.66 24.60 -15.25
CA ARG A 281 -15.46 25.17 -16.38
C ARG A 281 -15.49 24.23 -17.59
N ASP A 282 -14.39 23.52 -17.85
CA ASP A 282 -14.24 22.58 -18.95
C ASP A 282 -14.58 21.13 -18.55
N ALA A 283 -15.12 20.92 -17.35
CA ALA A 283 -15.38 19.60 -16.83
C ALA A 283 -16.52 18.90 -17.56
N VAL A 284 -16.26 17.70 -18.07
CA VAL A 284 -17.22 16.86 -18.79
C VAL A 284 -17.85 15.77 -17.93
N CYS A 285 -17.43 15.62 -16.68
CA CYS A 285 -17.95 14.63 -15.74
C CYS A 285 -17.70 15.07 -14.29
N ASP A 286 -18.24 14.32 -13.33
CA ASP A 286 -18.10 14.61 -11.88
C ASP A 286 -16.66 14.47 -11.35
N TRP A 287 -15.84 13.62 -11.97
CA TRP A 287 -14.49 13.35 -11.50
C TRP A 287 -13.52 14.47 -11.90
N MET A 288 -12.75 14.95 -10.94
CA MET A 288 -11.72 15.97 -11.20
C MET A 288 -10.60 15.42 -12.10
N PHE A 289 -10.23 14.14 -11.91
CA PHE A 289 -9.25 13.44 -12.73
C PHE A 289 -9.84 12.12 -13.24
N PRO A 290 -10.67 12.17 -14.30
CA PRO A 290 -11.34 10.99 -14.83
C PRO A 290 -10.39 9.99 -15.49
N SER A 291 -10.88 8.78 -15.69
CA SER A 291 -10.21 7.79 -16.51
C SER A 291 -10.13 8.25 -17.98
N PRO A 292 -8.96 8.18 -18.64
CA PRO A 292 -8.86 8.53 -20.04
C PRO A 292 -9.54 7.53 -20.98
N VAL A 293 -9.94 6.37 -20.48
CA VAL A 293 -10.63 5.31 -21.25
C VAL A 293 -12.13 5.39 -21.05
N ASN A 294 -12.58 5.67 -19.82
CA ASN A 294 -13.99 5.83 -19.47
C ASN A 294 -14.16 7.08 -18.59
N ILE A 295 -14.64 8.16 -19.18
CA ILE A 295 -14.77 9.47 -18.51
C ILE A 295 -15.73 9.41 -17.30
N GLY A 296 -16.71 8.50 -17.29
CA GLY A 296 -17.63 8.30 -16.16
C GLY A 296 -17.01 7.64 -14.94
N GLU A 297 -15.77 7.13 -15.04
CA GLU A 297 -15.08 6.43 -13.97
C GLU A 297 -13.88 7.21 -13.43
N PRO A 298 -13.48 6.98 -12.16
CA PRO A 298 -12.26 7.55 -11.64
C PRO A 298 -11.03 6.94 -12.30
N ARG A 299 -9.94 7.68 -12.35
CA ARG A 299 -8.68 7.20 -12.90
C ARG A 299 -8.13 6.01 -12.11
N ASN A 300 -7.67 4.99 -12.81
CA ASN A 300 -7.06 3.80 -12.19
C ASN A 300 -5.74 4.18 -11.47
N PRO A 301 -5.64 3.95 -10.14
CA PRO A 301 -4.43 4.32 -9.38
C PRO A 301 -3.16 3.61 -9.83
N SER A 302 -3.27 2.37 -10.34
CA SER A 302 -2.10 1.61 -10.83
C SER A 302 -1.61 2.14 -12.18
N ALA A 303 -2.53 2.57 -13.06
CA ALA A 303 -2.18 3.21 -14.32
C ALA A 303 -1.51 4.57 -14.08
N LEU A 304 -2.04 5.36 -13.12
CA LEU A 304 -1.40 6.62 -12.71
C LEU A 304 0.02 6.38 -12.17
N TYR A 305 0.23 5.34 -11.34
CA TYR A 305 1.56 5.01 -10.85
C TYR A 305 2.53 4.67 -11.98
N LYS A 306 2.11 3.86 -12.95
CA LYS A 306 2.94 3.52 -14.12
C LYS A 306 3.30 4.76 -14.94
N ARG A 307 2.33 5.66 -15.14
CA ARG A 307 2.56 6.92 -15.84
C ARG A 307 3.53 7.82 -15.07
N PHE A 308 3.39 7.91 -13.75
CA PHE A 308 4.31 8.65 -12.90
C PHE A 308 5.76 8.15 -13.02
N GLN A 309 5.98 6.83 -12.98
CA GLN A 309 7.33 6.26 -13.16
C GLN A 309 7.92 6.60 -14.53
N LEU A 310 7.10 6.55 -15.58
CA LEU A 310 7.52 6.92 -16.93
C LEU A 310 7.84 8.42 -17.07
N LEU A 311 7.08 9.29 -16.39
CA LEU A 311 7.37 10.72 -16.34
C LEU A 311 8.70 11.01 -15.66
N LEU A 312 8.99 10.34 -14.52
CA LEU A 312 10.29 10.47 -13.84
C LEU A 312 11.45 10.04 -14.75
N GLU A 313 11.31 8.92 -15.42
CA GLU A 313 12.31 8.41 -16.37
C GLU A 313 12.56 9.41 -17.50
N ARG A 314 11.49 9.88 -18.15
CA ARG A 314 11.56 10.82 -19.28
C ARG A 314 12.07 12.21 -18.90
N SER A 315 11.91 12.61 -17.65
CA SER A 315 12.43 13.89 -17.13
C SER A 315 13.85 13.78 -16.56
N GLY A 316 14.48 12.60 -16.63
CA GLY A 316 15.80 12.35 -16.04
C GLY A 316 15.83 12.54 -14.53
N CYS A 317 14.71 12.27 -13.86
CA CYS A 317 14.60 12.32 -12.41
C CYS A 317 14.88 10.97 -11.78
N LYS A 318 15.36 10.96 -10.54
CA LYS A 318 15.50 9.71 -9.80
C LYS A 318 14.16 9.02 -9.60
N GLN A 319 14.18 7.68 -9.63
CA GLN A 319 12.98 6.88 -9.41
C GLN A 319 12.57 6.94 -7.93
N VAL A 320 11.39 7.53 -7.69
CA VAL A 320 10.76 7.63 -6.39
C VAL A 320 9.37 7.00 -6.43
N ARG A 321 8.85 6.60 -5.27
CA ARG A 321 7.48 6.08 -5.18
C ARG A 321 6.49 7.25 -5.26
N PHE A 322 5.25 7.01 -5.67
CA PHE A 322 4.21 8.05 -5.65
C PHE A 322 4.04 8.68 -4.25
N HIS A 323 4.13 7.87 -3.20
CA HIS A 323 4.03 8.37 -1.82
C HIS A 323 5.22 9.27 -1.41
N ASP A 324 6.34 9.18 -2.11
CA ASP A 324 7.49 10.03 -1.86
C ASP A 324 7.27 11.48 -2.34
N LEU A 325 6.28 11.74 -3.25
CA LEU A 325 5.83 13.11 -3.56
C LEU A 325 5.21 13.78 -2.33
N ARG A 326 4.39 13.06 -1.57
CA ARG A 326 3.86 13.55 -0.30
C ARG A 326 4.98 13.81 0.72
N HIS A 327 6.04 13.01 0.74
CA HIS A 327 7.21 13.27 1.56
C HIS A 327 7.96 14.51 1.05
N THR A 328 8.06 14.70 -0.26
CA THR A 328 8.63 15.91 -0.87
C THR A 328 7.84 17.15 -0.44
N PHE A 329 6.49 17.14 -0.55
CA PHE A 329 5.64 18.22 -0.06
C PHE A 329 5.89 18.52 1.42
N ALA A 330 5.86 17.47 2.26
CA ALA A 330 5.98 17.65 3.69
C ALA A 330 7.36 18.20 4.11
N THR A 331 8.44 17.74 3.45
CA THR A 331 9.78 18.28 3.66
C THR A 331 9.85 19.76 3.26
N MET A 332 9.34 20.10 2.07
CA MET A 332 9.31 21.50 1.60
C MET A 332 8.47 22.38 2.53
N ALA A 333 7.32 21.90 3.00
CA ALA A 333 6.47 22.64 3.92
C ALA A 333 7.18 22.93 5.25
N LEU A 334 7.88 21.94 5.82
CA LEU A 334 8.66 22.09 7.05
C LEU A 334 9.86 23.03 6.83
N GLU A 335 10.59 22.92 5.73
CA GLU A 335 11.68 23.81 5.36
C GLU A 335 11.23 25.26 5.22
N ASN A 336 9.99 25.49 4.77
CA ASN A 336 9.37 26.83 4.73
C ASN A 336 8.73 27.24 6.06
N GLY A 337 8.97 26.50 7.15
CA GLY A 337 8.57 26.89 8.50
C GLY A 337 7.12 26.55 8.86
N MET A 338 6.44 25.69 8.09
CA MET A 338 5.11 25.22 8.45
C MET A 338 5.14 24.49 9.80
N ASN A 339 4.17 24.76 10.64
CA ASN A 339 4.03 24.07 11.93
C ASN A 339 3.72 22.57 11.71
N ILE A 340 4.44 21.70 12.42
CA ILE A 340 4.32 20.24 12.27
C ILE A 340 2.92 19.70 12.55
N LYS A 341 2.16 20.34 13.46
CA LYS A 341 0.78 19.95 13.76
C LYS A 341 -0.13 20.30 12.59
N ILE A 342 0.00 21.51 12.04
CA ILE A 342 -0.75 21.95 10.85
C ILE A 342 -0.44 21.03 9.67
N LEU A 343 0.84 20.73 9.43
CA LEU A 343 1.24 19.79 8.39
C LEU A 343 0.62 18.40 8.61
N SER A 344 0.67 17.87 9.83
CA SER A 344 0.08 16.57 10.19
C SER A 344 -1.41 16.51 9.88
N ASP A 345 -2.14 17.57 10.20
CA ASP A 345 -3.58 17.70 9.93
C ASP A 345 -3.85 17.79 8.41
N MET A 346 -3.09 18.62 7.68
CA MET A 346 -3.22 18.74 6.21
C MET A 346 -3.01 17.41 5.49
N ILE A 347 -1.95 16.68 5.85
CA ILE A 347 -1.65 15.40 5.21
C ILE A 347 -2.51 14.24 5.78
N GLY A 348 -3.24 14.43 6.88
CA GLY A 348 -4.11 13.42 7.50
C GLY A 348 -3.31 12.26 8.09
N HIS A 349 -2.32 12.56 8.92
CA HIS A 349 -1.69 11.59 9.82
C HIS A 349 -2.53 11.42 11.08
N SER A 350 -2.57 10.21 11.61
CA SER A 350 -3.34 9.91 12.83
C SER A 350 -2.75 10.55 14.09
N SER A 351 -1.45 10.92 14.05
CA SER A 351 -0.78 11.65 15.12
C SER A 351 0.37 12.50 14.57
N ALA A 352 0.63 13.63 15.24
CA ALA A 352 1.80 14.47 14.94
C ALA A 352 3.13 13.71 15.18
N GLU A 353 3.14 12.73 16.08
CA GLU A 353 4.28 11.86 16.34
C GLU A 353 4.68 11.06 15.08
N THR A 354 3.71 10.61 14.29
CA THR A 354 3.99 9.95 13.00
C THR A 354 4.74 10.91 12.06
N THR A 355 4.31 12.17 11.99
CA THR A 355 4.97 13.20 11.20
C THR A 355 6.36 13.49 11.75
N LEU A 356 6.50 13.65 13.07
CA LEU A 356 7.78 13.89 13.73
C LEU A 356 8.79 12.77 13.47
N ASN A 357 8.37 11.51 13.64
CA ASN A 357 9.24 10.34 13.43
C ASN A 357 9.69 10.18 11.96
N ILE A 358 8.87 10.59 11.01
CA ILE A 358 9.20 10.55 9.59
C ILE A 358 10.19 11.67 9.22
N TYR A 359 10.02 12.86 9.80
CA TYR A 359 10.80 14.06 9.50
C TYR A 359 11.75 14.51 10.62
N SER A 360 12.11 13.59 11.54
CA SER A 360 13.04 13.83 12.65
C SER A 360 14.45 14.20 12.19
N HIS A 361 14.80 13.92 10.95
CA HIS A 361 16.02 14.44 10.31
C HIS A 361 15.81 15.92 9.95
N VAL A 362 15.89 16.77 10.97
CA VAL A 362 15.90 18.23 10.79
C VAL A 362 17.03 18.57 9.81
N THR A 363 16.68 19.14 8.66
CA THR A 363 17.68 19.56 7.68
C THR A 363 18.57 20.65 8.26
N ASP A 364 19.83 20.74 7.81
CA ASP A 364 20.74 21.81 8.24
C ASP A 364 20.15 23.19 7.96
N THR A 365 19.38 23.33 6.90
CA THR A 365 18.61 24.54 6.57
C THR A 365 17.64 24.93 7.68
N MET A 366 16.90 23.98 8.26
CA MET A 366 15.97 24.27 9.38
C MET A 366 16.71 24.68 10.65
N ARG A 367 17.88 24.09 10.92
CA ARG A 367 18.74 24.47 12.06
C ARG A 367 19.24 25.89 11.90
N THR A 368 19.72 26.24 10.71
CA THR A 368 20.17 27.59 10.38
C THR A 368 19.07 28.63 10.50
N GLN A 369 17.84 28.28 9.96
CA GLN A 369 16.68 29.16 10.07
C GLN A 369 16.24 29.36 11.53
N ALA A 370 16.28 28.30 12.35
CA ALA A 370 15.97 28.40 13.76
C ALA A 370 16.96 29.32 14.49
N SER A 371 18.27 29.19 14.23
CA SER A 371 19.30 30.08 14.77
C SER A 371 19.03 31.54 14.41
N VAL A 372 18.78 31.83 13.13
CA VAL A 372 18.49 33.21 12.67
C VAL A 372 17.20 33.77 13.31
N LYS A 373 16.16 32.94 13.53
CA LYS A 373 14.96 33.38 14.22
C LYS A 373 15.21 33.70 15.69
N ILE A 374 16.10 32.94 16.34
CA ILE A 374 16.50 33.17 17.73
C ILE A 374 17.30 34.49 17.82
N ASP A 375 18.29 34.68 16.93
CA ASP A 375 19.10 35.88 16.88
C ASP A 375 18.25 37.14 16.70
N ARG A 376 17.22 37.09 15.81
CA ARG A 376 16.28 38.21 15.62
C ARG A 376 15.43 38.51 16.84
N LYS A 377 14.96 37.47 17.55
CA LYS A 377 14.06 37.67 18.71
C LYS A 377 14.78 38.02 20.00
N ILE A 378 16.00 37.54 20.17
CA ILE A 378 16.78 37.70 21.42
C ILE A 378 17.96 38.59 21.21
N GLY A 379 18.64 38.53 20.07
CA GLY A 379 19.90 39.26 19.80
C GLY A 379 19.74 40.68 19.28
N GLY A 380 18.54 41.13 18.92
CA GLY A 380 18.29 42.50 18.45
C GLY A 380 18.98 42.89 17.14
N THR A 381 19.59 41.97 16.42
CA THR A 381 20.30 42.23 15.17
C THR A 381 19.34 42.13 13.98
N ASN A 382 19.38 43.16 13.10
CA ASN A 382 18.70 43.16 11.78
C ASN A 382 19.46 42.22 10.81
N ALA A 383 19.54 40.94 11.13
CA ALA A 383 20.04 39.97 10.18
C ALA A 383 18.98 39.77 9.09
N GLU A 384 19.25 40.27 7.90
CA GLU A 384 18.43 39.99 6.71
C GLU A 384 18.39 38.47 6.46
N MET A 385 17.20 37.93 6.36
CA MET A 385 17.05 36.59 5.86
C MET A 385 17.61 36.53 4.45
N PRO A 386 18.39 35.52 4.09
CA PRO A 386 18.63 35.29 2.68
C PRO A 386 17.27 35.14 2.03
N ASN A 387 16.99 36.06 1.11
CA ASN A 387 15.70 36.16 0.42
C ASN A 387 15.54 34.92 -0.44
N THR A 388 14.99 33.87 0.13
CA THR A 388 14.58 32.66 -0.57
C THR A 388 13.13 32.81 -1.04
N GLN A 389 12.75 33.96 -1.55
CA GLN A 389 11.68 34.02 -2.51
C GLN A 389 12.21 33.36 -3.79
N ILE A 390 11.92 32.07 -3.90
CA ILE A 390 12.17 31.34 -5.13
C ILE A 390 11.09 31.78 -6.08
N ASN A 391 11.42 32.74 -6.88
CA ASN A 391 10.69 33.03 -8.10
C ASN A 391 10.95 31.85 -9.03
N ILE A 392 10.05 30.85 -8.99
CA ILE A 392 10.12 29.65 -9.82
C ILE A 392 10.04 30.02 -11.32
N ALA A 393 9.61 31.26 -11.62
CA ALA A 393 9.44 31.78 -12.97
C ALA A 393 10.70 32.37 -13.62
N GLU A 394 11.73 32.80 -12.87
CA GLU A 394 12.79 33.65 -13.44
C GLU A 394 14.12 32.96 -13.78
N GLN A 395 14.32 31.66 -13.52
CA GLN A 395 15.54 30.94 -13.89
C GLN A 395 15.32 29.67 -14.70
N PHE A 396 14.20 29.58 -15.39
CA PHE A 396 13.92 28.44 -16.24
C PHE A 396 14.05 28.85 -17.71
N GLU A 397 15.22 28.62 -18.32
CA GLU A 397 15.23 28.43 -19.78
C GLU A 397 14.49 27.12 -20.04
N PRO A 398 13.34 27.17 -20.75
CA PRO A 398 12.62 25.96 -21.05
C PRO A 398 13.52 25.07 -21.91
N TYR A 399 13.88 23.90 -21.38
CA TYR A 399 14.40 22.83 -22.22
C TYR A 399 13.34 22.57 -23.28
N VAL A 400 13.57 23.06 -24.49
CA VAL A 400 12.74 22.75 -25.66
C VAL A 400 13.08 21.31 -26.03
N PRO A 401 12.27 20.31 -25.64
CA PRO A 401 12.48 18.97 -26.13
C PRO A 401 12.31 19.04 -27.64
N LYS A 402 13.28 18.55 -28.39
CA LYS A 402 13.13 18.29 -29.82
C LYS A 402 12.12 17.14 -29.98
N ILE A 403 10.85 17.42 -29.68
CA ILE A 403 9.76 16.49 -30.00
C ILE A 403 9.64 16.50 -31.51
N ARG A 404 9.96 15.39 -32.13
CA ARG A 404 9.75 15.22 -33.57
C ARG A 404 8.25 15.39 -33.87
N LYS A 405 7.94 16.13 -34.91
CA LYS A 405 6.57 16.32 -35.37
C LYS A 405 5.91 14.95 -35.62
N SER A 406 4.62 14.82 -35.33
CA SER A 406 3.87 13.61 -35.63
C SER A 406 4.08 13.17 -37.06
N GLY A 407 4.41 11.92 -37.31
CA GLY A 407 4.68 11.39 -38.67
C GLY A 407 6.14 11.50 -39.14
N THR A 408 7.08 11.92 -38.28
CA THR A 408 8.53 11.98 -38.60
C THR A 408 9.34 10.80 -38.01
N GLY A 409 8.68 9.77 -37.49
CA GLY A 409 9.31 8.58 -36.92
C GLY A 409 10.02 8.82 -35.58
N CYS A 410 10.66 7.77 -35.05
CA CYS A 410 11.44 7.80 -33.80
C CYS A 410 12.87 7.36 -34.09
N LEU A 411 13.83 7.94 -33.36
CA LEU A 411 15.23 7.52 -33.36
C LEU A 411 15.62 7.10 -31.96
N TYR A 412 16.34 6.01 -31.82
CA TYR A 412 16.97 5.61 -30.57
C TYR A 412 18.30 4.91 -30.82
N GLN A 413 19.21 5.03 -29.89
CA GLN A 413 20.51 4.40 -29.92
C GLN A 413 20.37 2.95 -29.42
N VAL A 414 20.75 1.99 -30.27
CA VAL A 414 20.70 0.56 -29.94
C VAL A 414 21.93 0.15 -29.13
N ASN A 415 23.10 0.66 -29.54
CA ASN A 415 24.38 0.52 -28.83
C ASN A 415 25.31 1.69 -29.21
N GLU A 416 26.56 1.68 -28.72
CA GLU A 416 27.51 2.78 -28.93
C GLU A 416 27.77 3.12 -30.41
N ASN A 417 27.59 2.16 -31.31
CA ASN A 417 27.91 2.26 -32.75
C ASN A 417 26.70 2.02 -33.67
N LEU A 418 25.47 1.97 -33.13
CA LEU A 418 24.29 1.67 -33.94
C LEU A 418 23.08 2.46 -33.49
N TRP A 419 22.46 3.17 -34.45
CA TRP A 419 21.21 3.87 -34.30
C TRP A 419 20.10 3.19 -35.09
N GLU A 420 18.89 3.12 -34.52
CA GLU A 420 17.67 2.66 -35.20
C GLU A 420 16.69 3.81 -35.37
N GLY A 421 16.25 4.02 -36.60
CA GLY A 421 15.13 4.86 -36.94
C GLY A 421 13.89 4.01 -37.21
N SER A 422 12.75 4.35 -36.64
CA SER A 422 11.51 3.59 -36.84
C SER A 422 10.32 4.47 -37.19
N PHE A 423 9.48 3.98 -38.10
CA PHE A 423 8.27 4.64 -38.60
C PHE A 423 7.08 3.68 -38.57
N TYR A 424 5.92 4.14 -38.06
CA TYR A 424 4.72 3.33 -37.89
C TYR A 424 3.51 3.94 -38.60
N PRO A 425 3.45 3.89 -39.94
CA PRO A 425 2.30 4.39 -40.67
C PRO A 425 1.07 3.48 -40.51
N LYS A 426 -0.11 4.07 -40.71
CA LYS A 426 -1.36 3.35 -40.90
C LYS A 426 -1.48 2.98 -42.40
N MET A 427 -1.49 1.67 -42.67
CA MET A 427 -1.63 1.13 -44.04
C MET A 427 -3.08 1.29 -44.55
N PRO A 428 -3.34 1.18 -45.85
CA PRO A 428 -4.69 1.28 -46.41
C PRO A 428 -5.70 0.28 -45.83
N ASN A 429 -5.19 -0.91 -45.44
CA ASN A 429 -6.00 -1.93 -44.76
C ASN A 429 -6.32 -1.65 -43.26
N GLY A 430 -6.03 -0.42 -42.77
CA GLY A 430 -6.31 0.03 -41.43
C GLY A 430 -5.31 -0.42 -40.36
N LYS A 431 -4.40 -1.37 -40.66
CA LYS A 431 -3.40 -1.86 -39.72
C LYS A 431 -2.16 -0.97 -39.72
N ARG A 432 -1.45 -0.87 -38.59
CA ARG A 432 -0.14 -0.20 -38.52
C ARG A 432 0.99 -1.18 -38.80
N LYS A 433 1.97 -0.77 -39.63
CA LYS A 433 3.16 -1.57 -39.94
C LYS A 433 4.42 -0.82 -39.53
N LYS A 434 5.37 -1.52 -38.88
CA LYS A 434 6.67 -0.97 -38.50
C LYS A 434 7.66 -1.07 -39.65
N PHE A 435 8.38 0.01 -39.92
CA PHE A 435 9.52 0.08 -40.82
C PHE A 435 10.72 0.61 -40.07
N ASN A 436 11.89 0.03 -40.23
CA ASN A 436 13.11 0.41 -39.53
C ASN A 436 14.24 0.69 -40.50
N VAL A 437 15.10 1.62 -40.12
CA VAL A 437 16.41 1.87 -40.75
C VAL A 437 17.47 1.86 -39.65
N TYR A 438 18.69 1.51 -40.04
CA TYR A 438 19.83 1.43 -39.13
C TYR A 438 21.02 2.17 -39.75
N ALA A 439 21.76 2.92 -38.90
CA ALA A 439 22.99 3.58 -39.31
C ALA A 439 23.99 3.65 -38.14
N LYS A 440 25.24 3.94 -38.46
CA LYS A 440 26.33 4.00 -37.46
C LYS A 440 26.30 5.31 -36.66
N THR A 441 25.86 6.41 -37.26
CA THR A 441 25.76 7.70 -36.62
C THR A 441 24.28 8.14 -36.53
N LYS A 442 24.01 9.05 -35.64
CA LYS A 442 22.64 9.60 -35.45
C LYS A 442 22.19 10.38 -36.68
N GLU A 443 23.08 11.15 -37.26
CA GLU A 443 22.82 11.99 -38.43
C GLU A 443 22.49 11.16 -39.66
N GLU A 444 23.30 10.12 -39.93
CA GLU A 444 23.04 9.16 -41.01
C GLU A 444 21.69 8.44 -40.82
N CYS A 445 21.40 8.02 -39.60
CA CYS A 445 20.13 7.35 -39.30
C CYS A 445 18.93 8.30 -39.44
N GLU A 446 19.11 9.57 -39.13
CA GLU A 446 18.07 10.60 -39.31
C GLU A 446 17.77 10.87 -40.77
N GLN A 447 18.81 10.92 -41.61
CA GLN A 447 18.68 11.08 -43.07
C GLN A 447 17.99 9.86 -43.69
N ALA A 448 18.49 8.67 -43.39
CA ALA A 448 17.91 7.42 -43.90
C ALA A 448 16.44 7.22 -43.45
N LEU A 449 16.11 7.64 -42.23
CA LEU A 449 14.75 7.61 -41.73
C LEU A 449 13.84 8.58 -42.50
N ALA A 450 14.31 9.79 -42.81
CA ALA A 450 13.56 10.76 -43.58
C ALA A 450 13.26 10.27 -45.00
N GLU A 451 14.25 9.69 -45.65
CA GLU A 451 14.12 9.11 -47.00
C GLU A 451 13.12 7.93 -47.03
N MET A 452 13.24 7.00 -46.09
CA MET A 452 12.30 5.88 -45.92
C MET A 452 10.86 6.37 -45.64
N ILE A 453 10.69 7.38 -44.82
CA ILE A 453 9.36 7.96 -44.53
C ILE A 453 8.72 8.55 -45.79
N ALA A 454 9.52 9.26 -46.61
CA ALA A 454 9.04 9.83 -47.88
C ALA A 454 8.59 8.74 -48.85
N GLU A 455 9.42 7.71 -49.02
CA GLU A 455 9.12 6.55 -49.86
C GLU A 455 7.85 5.82 -49.41
N LYS A 456 7.74 5.50 -48.15
CA LYS A 456 6.57 4.77 -47.61
C LYS A 456 5.29 5.58 -47.63
N LYS A 457 5.37 6.88 -47.46
CA LYS A 457 4.21 7.78 -47.67
C LYS A 457 3.72 7.78 -49.10
N ALA A 458 4.64 7.80 -50.06
CA ALA A 458 4.29 7.76 -51.49
C ALA A 458 3.67 6.40 -51.87
N GLU A 459 4.24 5.28 -51.40
CA GLU A 459 3.66 3.94 -51.61
C GLU A 459 2.24 3.83 -51.04
N ILE A 460 2.01 4.29 -49.79
CA ILE A 460 0.69 4.28 -49.15
C ILE A 460 -0.31 5.13 -49.88
N ALA A 461 0.12 6.30 -50.39
CA ALA A 461 -0.75 7.18 -51.21
C ALA A 461 -1.16 6.51 -52.49
N ASN A 462 -0.20 5.88 -53.22
CA ASN A 462 -0.48 5.15 -54.45
C ASN A 462 -1.40 3.94 -54.24
N GLU A 463 -1.21 3.18 -53.15
CA GLU A 463 -2.11 2.07 -52.78
C GLU A 463 -3.52 2.56 -52.47
N LYS A 464 -3.70 3.68 -51.74
CA LYS A 464 -5.00 4.27 -51.50
C LYS A 464 -5.68 4.70 -52.77
N ALA A 465 -4.96 5.39 -53.66
CA ALA A 465 -5.50 5.82 -54.93
C ALA A 465 -5.92 4.65 -55.85
N LYS A 466 -5.26 3.49 -55.75
CA LYS A 466 -5.69 2.27 -56.44
C LYS A 466 -6.95 1.66 -55.82
N MET A 467 -7.11 1.71 -54.50
CA MET A 467 -8.33 1.21 -53.81
C MET A 467 -9.57 2.10 -54.02
N GLU A 468 -9.38 3.38 -54.26
CA GLU A 468 -10.46 4.32 -54.55
C GLU A 468 -10.94 4.29 -56.03
N ARG A 469 -10.19 3.60 -56.90
CA ARG A 469 -10.51 3.41 -58.34
C ARG A 469 -11.19 2.06 -58.64
N VAL A 470 -11.33 1.20 -57.65
CA VAL A 470 -12.08 -0.07 -57.69
C VAL A 470 -13.37 0.06 -56.91
#